data_77ec3ba8a8dd5e6e405ffcca0d22a7a9
#
_entry.id   77ec3ba8a8dd5e6e405ffcca0d22a7a9
#
_cell.length_a   1.000
_cell.length_b   1.000
_cell.length_c   1.000
_cell.angle_alpha   90.00
_cell.angle_beta   90.00
_cell.angle_gamma   90.00
#
_symmetry.space_group_name_H-M   'P 1'
#
loop_
_entity.id
_entity.type
_entity.pdbx_description
1 polymer ?
#
loop_
_entity_poly.entity_id
_entity_poly.type
_entity_poly.pdbx_seq_one_letter_code
_entity_poly.pdbx_strand_id
1 'polypeptide(L)'
;MVASNTLRALMLIAGLAVMPSLALAQTVEDRTQDRVAFPSHKVIGNVYSVGTGTLNSFLFTSPEGHILVNTNFEETVPHLREAVEKLGLKMTDIKIILGSHAHGDHMQATAMVKEMTGGAQVMVMEQDVPAYKALKSPSGKVQPVDRVLKDGEQVRLGGTVLTAHLTPGHTRGCTTWTTTVQDGGRSYSVLIACGGLQEDARLVGNKNYPEIADHFAQSIKKYKTFKPDIFLASHAWFYDPAGKYQRLSKGATPNPYIDPAGYQAWVANMEKNWNSLVAEQKKSPPAN
;
A
#
# COMPACT_ATOMS: atom_id res chain seq x y z
N MET A 1 0.01 8.85 82.64
CA MET A 1 -0.73 8.27 81.55
C MET A 1 -0.20 8.92 80.26
N VAL A 2 0.64 8.23 79.50
CA VAL A 2 1.30 8.74 78.29
C VAL A 2 0.62 8.06 77.14
N ALA A 3 -0.03 8.79 76.21
CA ALA A 3 -0.69 8.29 75.02
C ALA A 3 0.34 8.28 73.88
N SER A 4 0.60 7.09 73.37
CA SER A 4 1.48 6.84 72.22
C SER A 4 0.67 7.00 70.91
N ASN A 5 1.03 7.99 70.10
CA ASN A 5 0.53 8.14 68.72
C ASN A 5 1.44 7.40 67.75
N THR A 6 1.00 6.27 67.22
CA THR A 6 1.66 5.56 66.11
C THR A 6 1.12 6.12 64.79
N LEU A 7 2.00 6.86 64.06
CA LEU A 7 1.79 7.25 62.68
C LEU A 7 1.97 6.00 61.80
N ARG A 8 0.91 5.58 61.10
CA ARG A 8 1.00 4.57 60.02
C ARG A 8 1.32 5.31 58.71
N ALA A 9 2.50 5.11 58.20
CA ALA A 9 2.89 5.55 56.87
C ALA A 9 2.25 4.60 55.82
N LEU A 10 1.34 5.12 54.98
CA LEU A 10 0.86 4.44 53.80
C LEU A 10 1.94 4.58 52.71
N MET A 11 2.59 3.46 52.37
CA MET A 11 3.39 3.38 51.12
C MET A 11 2.43 3.18 49.92
N LEU A 12 2.29 4.21 49.08
CA LEU A 12 1.72 4.06 47.76
C LEU A 12 2.76 3.34 46.87
N ILE A 13 2.49 2.08 46.55
CA ILE A 13 3.22 1.37 45.51
C ILE A 13 2.61 1.79 44.16
N ALA A 14 3.28 2.71 43.46
CA ALA A 14 2.97 3.03 42.07
C ALA A 14 3.37 1.81 41.20
N GLY A 15 2.38 0.98 40.86
CA GLY A 15 2.55 -0.08 39.90
C GLY A 15 2.79 0.50 38.50
N LEU A 16 4.02 0.48 38.02
CA LEU A 16 4.28 0.68 36.60
C LEU A 16 3.61 -0.46 35.82
N ALA A 17 2.50 -0.15 35.17
CA ALA A 17 1.90 -1.03 34.17
C ALA A 17 2.87 -1.10 32.98
N VAL A 18 3.68 -2.15 32.91
CA VAL A 18 4.42 -2.51 31.72
C VAL A 18 3.39 -2.91 30.68
N MET A 19 3.04 -1.98 29.79
CA MET A 19 2.29 -2.34 28.60
C MET A 19 3.16 -3.29 27.77
N PRO A 20 2.65 -4.49 27.38
CA PRO A 20 3.39 -5.33 26.47
C PRO A 20 3.55 -4.53 25.17
N SER A 21 4.79 -4.23 24.78
CA SER A 21 5.10 -3.80 23.43
C SER A 21 4.64 -4.95 22.53
N LEU A 22 3.54 -4.71 21.79
CA LEU A 22 3.20 -5.52 20.63
C LEU A 22 4.39 -5.37 19.66
N ALA A 23 5.36 -6.28 19.78
CA ALA A 23 6.31 -6.51 18.73
C ALA A 23 5.43 -6.87 17.51
N LEU A 24 5.35 -5.96 16.53
CA LEU A 24 4.86 -6.29 15.20
C LEU A 24 5.78 -7.41 14.71
N ALA A 25 5.30 -8.67 14.85
CA ALA A 25 5.93 -9.79 14.19
C ALA A 25 6.00 -9.40 12.72
N GLN A 26 7.20 -9.49 12.12
CA GLN A 26 7.36 -9.41 10.69
C GLN A 26 6.38 -10.41 10.10
N THR A 27 5.33 -9.92 9.43
CA THR A 27 4.33 -10.78 8.83
C THR A 27 4.99 -11.42 7.63
N VAL A 28 5.19 -12.74 7.71
CA VAL A 28 5.56 -13.57 6.57
C VAL A 28 4.59 -13.29 5.44
N GLU A 29 5.10 -13.17 4.23
CA GLU A 29 4.34 -12.93 3.01
C GLU A 29 3.33 -14.06 2.79
N ASP A 30 2.09 -13.88 3.25
CA ASP A 30 1.03 -14.87 3.09
C ASP A 30 0.29 -14.62 1.78
N ARG A 31 0.59 -15.44 0.77
CA ARG A 31 -0.05 -15.38 -0.55
C ARG A 31 -1.30 -16.24 -0.69
N THR A 32 -1.71 -16.95 0.36
CA THR A 32 -2.89 -17.83 0.30
C THR A 32 -4.18 -17.09 0.03
N GLN A 33 -4.22 -15.79 0.35
CA GLN A 33 -5.39 -14.92 0.17
C GLN A 33 -5.30 -14.03 -1.08
N ASP A 34 -4.29 -14.19 -1.94
CA ASP A 34 -4.11 -13.37 -3.16
C ASP A 34 -5.32 -13.42 -4.10
N ARG A 35 -6.05 -14.54 -4.09
CA ARG A 35 -7.21 -14.79 -4.96
C ARG A 35 -8.54 -14.85 -4.23
N VAL A 36 -8.54 -14.60 -2.93
CA VAL A 36 -9.75 -14.62 -2.10
C VAL A 36 -10.34 -13.23 -2.04
N ALA A 37 -11.62 -13.09 -2.35
CA ALA A 37 -12.33 -11.82 -2.27
C ALA A 37 -12.26 -11.24 -0.85
N PHE A 38 -11.96 -9.94 -0.74
CA PHE A 38 -12.03 -9.22 0.52
C PHE A 38 -13.26 -8.29 0.52
N PRO A 39 -13.93 -8.09 1.65
CA PRO A 39 -15.11 -7.21 1.69
C PRO A 39 -14.79 -5.80 1.23
N SER A 40 -15.48 -5.33 0.17
CA SER A 40 -15.38 -3.95 -0.27
C SER A 40 -15.96 -3.01 0.78
N HIS A 41 -15.23 -1.93 1.09
CA HIS A 41 -15.63 -1.00 2.14
C HIS A 41 -15.00 0.38 1.94
N LYS A 42 -15.66 1.39 2.52
CA LYS A 42 -15.09 2.73 2.63
C LYS A 42 -13.91 2.71 3.61
N VAL A 43 -12.74 3.16 3.15
CA VAL A 43 -11.57 3.36 4.00
C VAL A 43 -11.67 4.71 4.71
N ILE A 44 -11.79 5.78 3.95
CA ILE A 44 -11.97 7.15 4.44
C ILE A 44 -12.42 8.07 3.29
N GLY A 45 -13.22 9.10 3.56
CA GLY A 45 -13.63 10.08 2.56
C GLY A 45 -14.23 9.40 1.32
N ASN A 46 -13.59 9.58 0.18
CA ASN A 46 -13.95 8.97 -1.09
C ASN A 46 -13.03 7.80 -1.51
N VAL A 47 -12.27 7.23 -0.57
CA VAL A 47 -11.37 6.09 -0.78
C VAL A 47 -12.04 4.80 -0.35
N TYR A 48 -12.09 3.81 -1.23
CA TYR A 48 -12.64 2.49 -1.00
C TYR A 48 -11.61 1.39 -1.27
N SER A 49 -11.63 0.33 -0.47
CA SER A 49 -10.90 -0.90 -0.73
C SER A 49 -11.78 -1.83 -1.59
N VAL A 50 -11.22 -2.34 -2.70
CA VAL A 50 -11.91 -3.21 -3.67
C VAL A 50 -11.04 -4.39 -4.13
N GLY A 51 -9.97 -4.68 -3.39
CA GLY A 51 -9.01 -5.75 -3.71
C GLY A 51 -9.39 -7.12 -3.16
N THR A 52 -8.39 -7.97 -3.02
CA THR A 52 -8.47 -9.30 -2.43
C THR A 52 -7.93 -9.29 -0.99
N GLY A 53 -7.81 -10.47 -0.35
CA GLY A 53 -7.32 -10.57 1.02
C GLY A 53 -5.90 -10.05 1.23
N THR A 54 -5.05 -10.16 0.20
CA THR A 54 -3.64 -9.75 0.28
C THR A 54 -3.20 -8.77 -0.79
N LEU A 55 -3.89 -8.74 -1.95
CA LEU A 55 -3.60 -7.81 -3.05
C LEU A 55 -4.58 -6.66 -3.02
N ASN A 56 -4.08 -5.46 -2.74
CA ASN A 56 -4.93 -4.32 -2.53
C ASN A 56 -5.16 -3.53 -3.81
N SER A 57 -6.45 -3.28 -4.08
CA SER A 57 -6.93 -2.33 -5.07
C SER A 57 -7.73 -1.24 -4.37
N PHE A 58 -7.52 0.00 -4.79
CA PHE A 58 -8.21 1.16 -4.20
C PHE A 58 -8.98 1.92 -5.24
N LEU A 59 -10.22 2.28 -4.91
CA LEU A 59 -11.09 3.08 -5.75
C LEU A 59 -11.30 4.46 -5.13
N PHE A 60 -10.98 5.50 -5.88
CA PHE A 60 -11.24 6.90 -5.54
C PHE A 60 -12.46 7.36 -6.32
N THR A 61 -13.53 7.71 -5.63
CA THR A 61 -14.80 8.07 -6.26
C THR A 61 -14.98 9.58 -6.39
N SER A 62 -15.58 10.01 -7.51
CA SER A 62 -16.06 11.37 -7.71
C SER A 62 -17.29 11.35 -8.61
N PRO A 63 -18.11 12.45 -8.67
CA PRO A 63 -19.23 12.57 -9.59
C PRO A 63 -18.82 12.49 -11.07
N GLU A 64 -17.59 12.89 -11.40
CA GLU A 64 -17.06 12.92 -12.77
C GLU A 64 -16.50 11.55 -13.21
N GLY A 65 -16.45 10.58 -12.29
CA GLY A 65 -15.93 9.24 -12.51
C GLY A 65 -14.93 8.82 -11.45
N HIS A 66 -14.34 7.65 -11.62
CA HIS A 66 -13.50 7.02 -10.59
C HIS A 66 -12.08 6.77 -11.09
N ILE A 67 -11.13 6.77 -10.14
CA ILE A 67 -9.75 6.35 -10.36
C ILE A 67 -9.54 5.02 -9.63
N LEU A 68 -9.09 3.99 -10.34
CA LEU A 68 -8.71 2.70 -9.79
C LEU A 68 -7.19 2.60 -9.68
N VAL A 69 -6.67 2.21 -8.54
CA VAL A 69 -5.25 1.86 -8.31
C VAL A 69 -5.16 0.35 -8.14
N ASN A 70 -4.38 -0.30 -8.99
CA ASN A 70 -4.19 -1.75 -9.14
C ASN A 70 -5.42 -2.51 -9.66
N THR A 71 -5.16 -3.45 -10.55
CA THR A 71 -6.15 -4.34 -11.17
C THR A 71 -5.97 -5.81 -10.78
N ASN A 72 -4.83 -6.12 -10.15
CA ASN A 72 -4.39 -7.45 -9.73
C ASN A 72 -4.31 -8.48 -10.88
N PHE A 73 -4.56 -9.76 -10.59
CA PHE A 73 -4.59 -10.84 -11.58
C PHE A 73 -5.88 -10.87 -12.40
N GLU A 74 -5.84 -11.39 -13.63
CA GLU A 74 -7.04 -11.55 -14.46
C GLU A 74 -8.10 -12.45 -13.81
N GLU A 75 -7.69 -13.50 -13.12
CA GLU A 75 -8.59 -14.40 -12.39
C GLU A 75 -9.34 -13.73 -11.23
N THR A 76 -8.84 -12.60 -10.72
CA THR A 76 -9.48 -11.82 -9.64
C THR A 76 -10.42 -10.72 -10.14
N VAL A 77 -10.51 -10.50 -11.46
CA VAL A 77 -11.39 -9.48 -12.05
C VAL A 77 -12.87 -9.66 -11.68
N PRO A 78 -13.42 -10.90 -11.60
CA PRO A 78 -14.80 -11.06 -11.09
C PRO A 78 -14.99 -10.51 -9.67
N HIS A 79 -14.01 -10.66 -8.79
CA HIS A 79 -14.05 -10.12 -7.42
C HIS A 79 -13.99 -8.58 -7.43
N LEU A 80 -13.11 -8.00 -8.27
CA LEU A 80 -13.03 -6.55 -8.41
C LEU A 80 -14.36 -5.96 -8.89
N ARG A 81 -14.98 -6.58 -9.91
CA ARG A 81 -16.29 -6.15 -10.41
C ARG A 81 -17.36 -6.23 -9.32
N GLU A 82 -17.47 -7.38 -8.65
CA GLU A 82 -18.43 -7.58 -7.58
C GLU A 82 -18.22 -6.58 -6.44
N ALA A 83 -16.96 -6.27 -6.09
CA ALA A 83 -16.61 -5.30 -5.06
C ALA A 83 -17.09 -3.88 -5.43
N VAL A 84 -16.92 -3.46 -6.70
CA VAL A 84 -17.41 -2.17 -7.21
C VAL A 84 -18.93 -2.13 -7.22
N GLU A 85 -19.60 -3.19 -7.71
CA GLU A 85 -21.04 -3.28 -7.79
C GLU A 85 -21.71 -3.29 -6.39
N LYS A 86 -21.11 -3.97 -5.39
CA LYS A 86 -21.57 -3.94 -3.99
C LYS A 86 -21.54 -2.56 -3.34
N LEU A 87 -20.68 -1.68 -3.82
CA LEU A 87 -20.66 -0.27 -3.40
C LEU A 87 -21.73 0.59 -4.10
N GLY A 88 -22.56 -0.01 -4.97
CA GLY A 88 -23.56 0.69 -5.78
C GLY A 88 -22.95 1.45 -6.97
N LEU A 89 -21.71 1.14 -7.34
CA LEU A 89 -20.95 1.79 -8.41
C LEU A 89 -20.89 0.90 -9.66
N LYS A 90 -20.48 1.47 -10.80
CA LYS A 90 -20.35 0.75 -12.06
C LYS A 90 -18.90 0.73 -12.54
N MET A 91 -18.46 -0.39 -13.11
CA MET A 91 -17.13 -0.48 -13.74
C MET A 91 -16.94 0.60 -14.81
N THR A 92 -18.00 0.93 -15.57
CA THR A 92 -17.99 1.96 -16.61
C THR A 92 -17.78 3.39 -16.09
N ASP A 93 -17.90 3.62 -14.78
CA ASP A 93 -17.62 4.92 -14.16
C ASP A 93 -16.13 5.07 -13.80
N ILE A 94 -15.34 4.01 -13.87
CA ILE A 94 -13.88 4.07 -13.78
C ILE A 94 -13.33 4.69 -15.07
N LYS A 95 -12.67 5.85 -14.96
CA LYS A 95 -12.14 6.62 -16.09
C LYS A 95 -10.61 6.57 -16.16
N ILE A 96 -9.95 6.25 -15.04
CA ILE A 96 -8.50 6.18 -14.97
C ILE A 96 -8.10 4.92 -14.21
N ILE A 97 -7.10 4.20 -14.74
CA ILE A 97 -6.47 3.06 -14.11
C ILE A 97 -5.00 3.40 -13.88
N LEU A 98 -4.56 3.26 -12.64
CA LEU A 98 -3.19 3.49 -12.18
C LEU A 98 -2.63 2.18 -11.61
N GLY A 99 -1.31 2.02 -11.65
CA GLY A 99 -0.63 0.91 -11.00
C GLY A 99 0.28 1.36 -9.88
N SER A 100 0.57 0.46 -8.95
CA SER A 100 1.66 0.62 -8.01
C SER A 100 3.00 0.27 -8.68
N HIS A 101 3.07 -0.87 -9.38
CA HIS A 101 4.27 -1.33 -10.08
C HIS A 101 3.98 -2.47 -11.08
N ALA A 102 4.95 -2.73 -11.95
CA ALA A 102 4.82 -3.65 -13.08
C ALA A 102 5.03 -5.13 -12.68
N HIS A 103 4.32 -5.61 -11.66
CA HIS A 103 4.20 -7.04 -11.36
C HIS A 103 2.80 -7.56 -11.69
N GLY A 104 2.70 -8.86 -11.98
CA GLY A 104 1.45 -9.48 -12.42
C GLY A 104 0.35 -9.41 -11.38
N ASP A 105 0.68 -9.56 -10.12
CA ASP A 105 -0.23 -9.50 -8.97
C ASP A 105 -0.85 -8.10 -8.75
N HIS A 106 -0.38 -7.08 -9.46
CA HIS A 106 -0.93 -5.71 -9.39
C HIS A 106 -1.50 -5.21 -10.72
N MET A 107 -0.91 -5.58 -11.86
CA MET A 107 -1.26 -4.95 -13.14
C MET A 107 -1.55 -5.94 -14.27
N GLN A 108 -1.59 -7.26 -14.03
CA GLN A 108 -1.84 -8.26 -15.07
C GLN A 108 -3.21 -8.09 -15.73
N ALA A 109 -4.24 -7.74 -14.96
CA ALA A 109 -5.61 -7.59 -15.43
C ALA A 109 -5.92 -6.25 -16.10
N THR A 110 -4.94 -5.35 -16.24
CA THR A 110 -5.21 -3.96 -16.68
C THR A 110 -5.89 -3.89 -18.05
N ALA A 111 -5.47 -4.71 -19.01
CA ALA A 111 -6.09 -4.73 -20.34
C ALA A 111 -7.56 -5.18 -20.27
N MET A 112 -7.85 -6.22 -19.50
CA MET A 112 -9.22 -6.74 -19.31
C MET A 112 -10.10 -5.71 -18.58
N VAL A 113 -9.60 -5.10 -17.52
CA VAL A 113 -10.33 -4.07 -16.74
C VAL A 113 -10.57 -2.84 -17.61
N LYS A 114 -9.61 -2.40 -18.43
CA LYS A 114 -9.81 -1.30 -19.39
C LYS A 114 -10.98 -1.56 -20.33
N GLU A 115 -11.10 -2.76 -20.89
CA GLU A 115 -12.23 -3.12 -21.74
C GLU A 115 -13.56 -3.06 -20.97
N MET A 116 -13.60 -3.62 -19.75
CA MET A 116 -14.81 -3.61 -18.91
C MET A 116 -15.26 -2.21 -18.50
N THR A 117 -14.33 -1.26 -18.42
CA THR A 117 -14.63 0.15 -18.11
C THR A 117 -15.10 0.95 -19.33
N GLY A 118 -15.05 0.36 -20.53
CA GLY A 118 -15.34 1.05 -21.78
C GLY A 118 -14.21 1.96 -22.25
N GLY A 119 -12.97 1.72 -21.78
CA GLY A 119 -11.78 2.42 -22.28
C GLY A 119 -11.14 3.39 -21.29
N ALA A 120 -11.15 3.11 -20.00
CA ALA A 120 -10.44 3.92 -18.99
C ALA A 120 -8.97 4.18 -19.40
N GLN A 121 -8.48 5.37 -19.11
CA GLN A 121 -7.11 5.77 -19.42
C GLN A 121 -6.11 5.08 -18.48
N VAL A 122 -5.18 4.31 -19.03
CA VAL A 122 -4.12 3.63 -18.27
C VAL A 122 -2.87 4.49 -18.21
N MET A 123 -2.40 4.78 -17.00
CA MET A 123 -1.22 5.61 -16.78
C MET A 123 -0.16 4.82 -16.01
N VAL A 124 1.09 4.84 -16.48
CA VAL A 124 2.19 4.04 -15.93
C VAL A 124 3.42 4.92 -15.75
N MET A 125 4.15 4.72 -14.64
CA MET A 125 5.43 5.38 -14.39
C MET A 125 6.46 5.01 -15.46
N GLU A 126 7.17 6.00 -15.98
CA GLU A 126 8.10 5.88 -17.11
C GLU A 126 9.06 4.69 -16.97
N GLN A 127 9.66 4.51 -15.78
CA GLN A 127 10.64 3.48 -15.53
C GLN A 127 10.07 2.06 -15.50
N ASP A 128 8.76 1.90 -15.29
CA ASP A 128 8.09 0.59 -15.31
C ASP A 128 7.46 0.24 -16.66
N VAL A 129 7.38 1.19 -17.60
CA VAL A 129 6.76 0.94 -18.92
C VAL A 129 7.32 -0.28 -19.63
N PRO A 130 8.65 -0.51 -19.69
CA PRO A 130 9.19 -1.71 -20.35
C PRO A 130 8.76 -3.02 -19.67
N ALA A 131 8.85 -3.10 -18.34
CA ALA A 131 8.46 -4.27 -17.57
C ALA A 131 6.94 -4.50 -17.66
N TYR A 132 6.15 -3.44 -17.57
CA TYR A 132 4.70 -3.51 -17.67
C TYR A 132 4.22 -4.02 -19.03
N LYS A 133 4.80 -3.53 -20.15
CA LYS A 133 4.49 -4.04 -21.50
C LYS A 133 4.90 -5.49 -21.70
N ALA A 134 5.89 -5.97 -20.94
CA ALA A 134 6.34 -7.37 -20.97
C ALA A 134 5.50 -8.31 -20.10
N LEU A 135 4.58 -7.78 -19.26
CA LEU A 135 3.69 -8.61 -18.45
C LEU A 135 2.85 -9.52 -19.33
N LYS A 136 2.94 -10.81 -19.04
CA LYS A 136 2.10 -11.81 -19.69
C LYS A 136 0.73 -11.84 -19.05
N SER A 137 -0.29 -11.76 -19.89
CA SER A 137 -1.68 -11.90 -19.53
C SER A 137 -2.15 -13.29 -19.93
N PRO A 138 -2.84 -14.06 -19.06
CA PRO A 138 -3.42 -15.36 -19.43
C PRO A 138 -4.36 -15.29 -20.63
N SER A 139 -5.08 -14.18 -20.79
CA SER A 139 -5.94 -13.92 -21.96
C SER A 139 -5.17 -13.59 -23.24
N GLY A 140 -3.84 -13.43 -23.18
CA GLY A 140 -3.01 -12.99 -24.31
C GLY A 140 -3.13 -11.51 -24.66
N LYS A 141 -3.86 -10.72 -23.85
CA LYS A 141 -4.05 -9.28 -24.09
C LYS A 141 -2.75 -8.51 -23.87
N VAL A 142 -2.48 -7.55 -24.77
CA VAL A 142 -1.34 -6.64 -24.65
C VAL A 142 -1.68 -5.55 -23.63
N GLN A 143 -0.74 -5.28 -22.72
CA GLN A 143 -0.93 -4.27 -21.68
C GLN A 143 -0.92 -2.85 -22.28
N PRO A 144 -2.01 -2.08 -22.08
CA PRO A 144 -2.15 -0.73 -22.66
C PRO A 144 -1.37 0.31 -21.85
N VAL A 145 -0.80 1.30 -22.52
CA VAL A 145 -0.25 2.51 -21.91
C VAL A 145 -0.79 3.71 -22.67
N ASP A 146 -1.72 4.45 -22.07
CA ASP A 146 -2.29 5.65 -22.69
C ASP A 146 -1.52 6.92 -22.29
N ARG A 147 -0.93 6.94 -21.08
CA ARG A 147 -0.11 8.05 -20.61
C ARG A 147 1.07 7.52 -19.79
N VAL A 148 2.24 8.06 -20.05
CA VAL A 148 3.45 7.85 -19.26
C VAL A 148 3.56 8.95 -18.21
N LEU A 149 3.82 8.56 -16.96
CA LEU A 149 3.95 9.47 -15.82
C LEU A 149 5.41 9.64 -15.42
N LYS A 150 5.73 10.81 -14.88
CA LYS A 150 7.02 11.12 -14.25
C LYS A 150 6.85 11.35 -12.75
N ASP A 151 7.97 11.31 -12.02
CA ASP A 151 7.99 11.63 -10.58
C ASP A 151 7.40 13.01 -10.29
N GLY A 152 6.51 13.09 -9.32
CA GLY A 152 5.81 14.32 -8.93
C GLY A 152 4.60 14.70 -9.80
N GLU A 153 4.32 13.98 -10.89
CA GLU A 153 3.14 14.27 -11.70
C GLU A 153 1.84 14.02 -10.96
N GLN A 154 0.84 14.82 -11.27
CA GLN A 154 -0.50 14.72 -10.71
C GLN A 154 -1.49 14.15 -11.72
N VAL A 155 -2.30 13.21 -11.23
CA VAL A 155 -3.46 12.68 -11.92
C VAL A 155 -4.69 13.28 -11.27
N ARG A 156 -5.56 13.89 -12.08
CA ARG A 156 -6.75 14.61 -11.63
C ARG A 156 -8.00 14.05 -12.28
N LEU A 157 -9.04 13.84 -11.48
CA LEU A 157 -10.38 13.53 -11.96
C LEU A 157 -11.40 14.07 -10.96
N GLY A 158 -12.24 15.00 -11.39
CA GLY A 158 -13.10 15.75 -10.50
C GLY A 158 -12.30 16.41 -9.38
N GLY A 159 -12.79 16.31 -8.16
CA GLY A 159 -12.10 16.83 -6.98
C GLY A 159 -10.93 15.97 -6.48
N THR A 160 -10.67 14.80 -7.07
CA THR A 160 -9.58 13.89 -6.65
C THR A 160 -8.29 14.25 -7.35
N VAL A 161 -7.20 14.37 -6.56
CA VAL A 161 -5.83 14.61 -7.06
C VAL A 161 -4.89 13.59 -6.43
N LEU A 162 -4.34 12.71 -7.25
CA LEU A 162 -3.30 11.76 -6.85
C LEU A 162 -1.94 12.22 -7.37
N THR A 163 -0.94 12.33 -6.49
CA THR A 163 0.44 12.63 -6.88
C THR A 163 1.25 11.35 -6.97
N ALA A 164 1.89 11.12 -8.12
CA ALA A 164 2.76 9.99 -8.37
C ALA A 164 4.16 10.27 -7.79
N HIS A 165 4.65 9.40 -6.93
CA HIS A 165 6.02 9.49 -6.40
C HIS A 165 6.80 8.26 -6.83
N LEU A 166 7.87 8.47 -7.58
CA LEU A 166 8.81 7.42 -7.91
C LEU A 166 9.55 6.98 -6.63
N THR A 167 9.34 5.72 -6.24
CA THR A 167 9.97 5.06 -5.08
C THR A 167 10.59 3.74 -5.53
N PRO A 168 11.69 3.78 -6.33
CA PRO A 168 12.25 2.61 -6.99
C PRO A 168 12.91 1.64 -6.00
N GLY A 169 13.15 0.41 -6.46
CA GLY A 169 13.78 -0.67 -5.70
C GLY A 169 13.00 -1.96 -5.84
N HIS A 170 11.73 -1.98 -5.47
CA HIS A 170 10.85 -3.14 -5.70
C HIS A 170 10.67 -3.42 -7.21
N THR A 171 10.40 -2.38 -7.98
CA THR A 171 10.63 -2.28 -9.43
C THR A 171 11.33 -0.96 -9.73
N ARG A 172 11.76 -0.74 -10.97
CA ARG A 172 12.38 0.52 -11.39
C ARG A 172 11.42 1.69 -11.36
N GLY A 173 10.14 1.44 -11.66
CA GLY A 173 9.07 2.46 -11.70
C GLY A 173 8.06 2.35 -10.56
N CYS A 174 8.43 1.67 -9.47
CA CYS A 174 7.58 1.56 -8.28
C CYS A 174 7.01 2.92 -7.88
N THR A 175 5.68 3.06 -7.89
CA THR A 175 4.96 4.33 -7.74
C THR A 175 4.16 4.34 -6.45
N THR A 176 4.57 5.20 -5.53
CA THR A 176 3.79 5.53 -4.32
C THR A 176 2.84 6.68 -4.64
N TRP A 177 1.59 6.53 -4.26
CA TRP A 177 0.55 7.54 -4.49
C TRP A 177 0.25 8.31 -3.21
N THR A 178 0.13 9.64 -3.31
CA THR A 178 -0.36 10.47 -2.21
C THR A 178 -1.54 11.32 -2.65
N THR A 179 -2.45 11.58 -1.71
CA THR A 179 -3.60 12.45 -1.90
C THR A 179 -4.05 13.05 -0.57
N THR A 180 -4.95 14.02 -0.61
CA THR A 180 -5.70 14.51 0.55
C THR A 180 -7.18 14.29 0.31
N VAL A 181 -7.86 13.76 1.32
CA VAL A 181 -9.30 13.51 1.27
C VAL A 181 -10.01 14.23 2.42
N GLN A 182 -11.30 14.52 2.22
CA GLN A 182 -12.16 15.10 3.26
C GLN A 182 -13.05 14.01 3.86
N ASP A 183 -13.13 13.95 5.18
CA ASP A 183 -14.08 13.08 5.88
C ASP A 183 -14.51 13.73 7.20
N GLY A 184 -15.82 13.84 7.44
CA GLY A 184 -16.35 14.44 8.65
C GLY A 184 -15.89 15.89 8.90
N GLY A 185 -15.68 16.69 7.84
CA GLY A 185 -15.22 18.09 7.93
C GLY A 185 -13.72 18.26 8.23
N ARG A 186 -12.94 17.18 8.20
CA ARG A 186 -11.49 17.18 8.41
C ARG A 186 -10.76 16.66 7.17
N SER A 187 -9.59 17.24 6.90
CA SER A 187 -8.66 16.75 5.87
C SER A 187 -7.75 15.66 6.41
N TYR A 188 -7.56 14.60 5.61
CA TYR A 188 -6.64 13.52 5.90
C TYR A 188 -5.68 13.30 4.73
N SER A 189 -4.39 13.23 5.05
CA SER A 189 -3.36 12.84 4.09
C SER A 189 -3.35 11.31 3.95
N VAL A 190 -3.45 10.82 2.71
CA VAL A 190 -3.44 9.39 2.38
C VAL A 190 -2.19 9.08 1.57
N LEU A 191 -1.51 7.99 1.93
CA LEU A 191 -0.40 7.44 1.17
C LEU A 191 -0.69 5.97 0.86
N ILE A 192 -0.54 5.58 -0.42
CA ILE A 192 -0.54 4.20 -0.88
C ILE A 192 0.89 3.84 -1.27
N ALA A 193 1.56 3.05 -0.44
CA ALA A 193 2.92 2.59 -0.75
C ALA A 193 2.90 1.58 -1.89
N CYS A 194 3.85 1.73 -2.79
CA CYS A 194 3.99 0.87 -3.96
C CYS A 194 4.31 -0.58 -3.58
N GLY A 195 5.35 -0.78 -2.81
CA GLY A 195 5.86 -2.09 -2.41
C GLY A 195 6.92 -1.94 -1.33
N GLY A 196 7.33 -3.07 -0.77
CA GLY A 196 8.36 -3.14 0.26
C GLY A 196 9.59 -3.92 -0.21
N LEU A 197 10.58 -3.99 0.65
CA LEU A 197 11.75 -4.83 0.48
C LEU A 197 11.38 -6.27 0.85
N GLN A 198 11.58 -7.20 -0.09
CA GLN A 198 11.41 -8.63 0.14
C GLN A 198 12.62 -9.20 0.89
N GLU A 199 12.39 -10.19 1.77
CA GLU A 199 13.46 -10.78 2.59
C GLU A 199 14.53 -11.50 1.77
N ASP A 200 14.15 -12.06 0.62
CA ASP A 200 15.04 -12.75 -0.32
C ASP A 200 15.60 -11.83 -1.42
N ALA A 201 15.36 -10.52 -1.33
CA ALA A 201 15.79 -9.57 -2.35
C ALA A 201 17.31 -9.57 -2.53
N ARG A 202 17.74 -9.73 -3.78
CA ARG A 202 19.14 -9.62 -4.14
C ARG A 202 19.53 -8.15 -4.32
N LEU A 203 20.15 -7.56 -3.30
CA LEU A 203 20.53 -6.15 -3.31
C LEU A 203 21.96 -5.93 -3.81
N VAL A 204 22.89 -6.88 -3.55
CA VAL A 204 24.30 -6.75 -3.93
C VAL A 204 24.62 -7.73 -5.06
N GLY A 205 25.20 -7.23 -6.15
CA GLY A 205 25.54 -8.03 -7.32
C GLY A 205 24.35 -8.54 -8.12
N ASN A 206 23.23 -7.81 -8.11
CA ASN A 206 22.06 -8.13 -8.93
C ASN A 206 22.35 -7.75 -10.38
N LYS A 207 22.54 -8.75 -11.25
CA LYS A 207 22.87 -8.53 -12.68
C LYS A 207 21.69 -7.95 -13.48
N ASN A 208 20.45 -8.23 -13.08
CA ASN A 208 19.23 -7.75 -13.76
C ASN A 208 18.82 -6.35 -13.31
N TYR A 209 19.21 -5.97 -12.09
CA TYR A 209 18.91 -4.66 -11.50
C TYR A 209 20.11 -4.18 -10.64
N PRO A 210 21.21 -3.77 -11.27
CA PRO A 210 22.45 -3.39 -10.55
C PRO A 210 22.26 -2.26 -9.55
N GLU A 211 21.34 -1.33 -9.83
CA GLU A 211 21.07 -0.14 -9.00
C GLU A 211 20.09 -0.41 -7.85
N ILE A 212 19.61 -1.66 -7.66
CA ILE A 212 18.50 -1.98 -6.73
C ILE A 212 18.77 -1.51 -5.30
N ALA A 213 19.99 -1.69 -4.78
CA ALA A 213 20.35 -1.26 -3.42
C ALA A 213 20.26 0.25 -3.25
N ASP A 214 20.79 1.01 -4.21
CA ASP A 214 20.79 2.47 -4.19
C ASP A 214 19.36 3.02 -4.38
N HIS A 215 18.57 2.39 -5.22
CA HIS A 215 17.17 2.73 -5.43
C HIS A 215 16.34 2.51 -4.17
N PHE A 216 16.50 1.39 -3.46
CA PHE A 216 15.86 1.22 -2.15
C PHE A 216 16.31 2.27 -1.14
N ALA A 217 17.61 2.60 -1.09
CA ALA A 217 18.11 3.64 -0.20
C ALA A 217 17.46 5.02 -0.49
N GLN A 218 17.32 5.38 -1.78
CA GLN A 218 16.63 6.59 -2.20
C GLN A 218 15.15 6.57 -1.78
N SER A 219 14.46 5.45 -1.98
CA SER A 219 13.07 5.28 -1.62
C SER A 219 12.84 5.36 -0.11
N ILE A 220 13.68 4.72 0.70
CA ILE A 220 13.64 4.83 2.16
C ILE A 220 13.81 6.28 2.60
N LYS A 221 14.79 7.00 2.02
CA LYS A 221 14.98 8.43 2.28
C LYS A 221 13.73 9.24 1.93
N LYS A 222 13.10 8.96 0.80
CA LYS A 222 11.86 9.62 0.35
C LYS A 222 10.68 9.28 1.27
N TYR A 223 10.49 8.02 1.63
CA TYR A 223 9.45 7.59 2.58
C TYR A 223 9.56 8.31 3.93
N LYS A 224 10.76 8.56 4.45
CA LYS A 224 10.97 9.31 5.70
C LYS A 224 10.46 10.75 5.65
N THR A 225 10.27 11.33 4.46
CA THR A 225 9.73 12.69 4.31
C THR A 225 8.21 12.75 4.41
N PHE A 226 7.50 11.66 4.11
CA PHE A 226 6.05 11.63 4.16
C PHE A 226 5.53 11.51 5.61
N LYS A 227 4.37 12.12 5.84
CA LYS A 227 3.68 12.11 7.15
C LYS A 227 2.19 11.83 6.93
N PRO A 228 1.81 10.65 6.41
CA PRO A 228 0.41 10.35 6.16
C PRO A 228 -0.37 10.13 7.47
N ASP A 229 -1.64 10.56 7.48
CA ASP A 229 -2.61 10.16 8.48
C ASP A 229 -3.08 8.73 8.22
N ILE A 230 -3.26 8.39 6.94
CA ILE A 230 -3.74 7.08 6.44
C ILE A 230 -2.62 6.41 5.67
N PHE A 231 -2.21 5.24 6.16
CA PHE A 231 -1.24 4.38 5.50
C PHE A 231 -1.93 3.20 4.85
N LEU A 232 -1.83 3.13 3.51
CA LEU A 232 -2.25 2.03 2.66
C LEU A 232 -1.05 1.51 1.86
N ALA A 233 -1.13 0.29 1.34
CA ALA A 233 -0.08 -0.28 0.52
C ALA A 233 -0.63 -1.30 -0.48
N SER A 234 0.17 -1.66 -1.48
CA SER A 234 -0.18 -2.65 -2.50
C SER A 234 -0.45 -4.05 -1.92
N HIS A 235 0.20 -4.41 -0.81
CA HIS A 235 0.01 -5.68 -0.12
C HIS A 235 -0.48 -5.52 1.32
N ALA A 236 -1.31 -6.46 1.76
CA ALA A 236 -1.95 -6.47 3.06
C ALA A 236 -0.97 -6.57 4.24
N TRP A 237 0.10 -7.35 4.10
CA TRP A 237 1.08 -7.57 5.17
C TRP A 237 1.87 -6.31 5.56
N PHE A 238 1.77 -5.21 4.82
CA PHE A 238 2.43 -3.96 5.19
C PHE A 238 1.65 -3.12 6.20
N TYR A 239 0.30 -3.29 6.31
CA TYR A 239 -0.51 -2.35 7.09
C TYR A 239 -1.75 -2.96 7.78
N ASP A 240 -1.90 -4.31 7.82
CA ASP A 240 -2.99 -5.04 8.48
C ASP A 240 -4.41 -4.56 8.08
N PRO A 241 -4.81 -4.61 6.81
CA PRO A 241 -6.15 -4.17 6.40
C PRO A 241 -7.25 -5.04 7.00
N ALA A 242 -7.02 -6.33 7.23
CA ALA A 242 -8.00 -7.25 7.80
C ALA A 242 -8.36 -6.88 9.25
N GLY A 243 -7.36 -6.65 10.09
CA GLY A 243 -7.59 -6.19 11.47
C GLY A 243 -8.20 -4.79 11.52
N LYS A 244 -7.76 -3.88 10.64
CA LYS A 244 -8.35 -2.53 10.53
C LYS A 244 -9.82 -2.60 10.10
N TYR A 245 -10.14 -3.39 9.07
CA TYR A 245 -11.52 -3.60 8.63
C TYR A 245 -12.39 -4.23 9.73
N GLN A 246 -11.89 -5.24 10.43
CA GLN A 246 -12.62 -5.87 11.53
C GLN A 246 -12.97 -4.87 12.64
N ARG A 247 -12.05 -3.97 13.00
CA ARG A 247 -12.32 -2.91 13.97
C ARG A 247 -13.31 -1.88 13.42
N LEU A 248 -13.14 -1.45 12.16
CA LEU A 248 -14.02 -0.50 11.51
C LEU A 248 -15.47 -1.03 11.43
N SER A 249 -15.66 -2.28 11.02
CA SER A 249 -16.98 -2.92 10.91
C SER A 249 -17.70 -3.07 12.24
N LYS A 250 -16.97 -3.06 13.36
CA LYS A 250 -17.49 -3.04 14.73
C LYS A 250 -17.73 -1.61 15.27
N GLY A 251 -17.59 -0.58 14.43
CA GLY A 251 -17.83 0.81 14.81
C GLY A 251 -16.71 1.47 15.60
N ALA A 252 -15.46 0.97 15.49
CA ALA A 252 -14.34 1.56 16.20
C ALA A 252 -14.13 3.05 15.82
N THR A 253 -13.90 3.87 16.82
CA THR A 253 -13.55 5.29 16.70
C THR A 253 -12.32 5.58 17.56
N PRO A 254 -11.33 6.32 17.04
CA PRO A 254 -11.26 6.87 15.69
C PRO A 254 -11.16 5.77 14.63
N ASN A 255 -11.33 6.15 13.33
CA ASN A 255 -11.19 5.22 12.22
C ASN A 255 -9.86 4.48 12.30
N PRO A 256 -9.84 3.12 12.31
CA PRO A 256 -8.62 2.31 12.49
C PRO A 256 -7.58 2.46 11.37
N TYR A 257 -7.96 3.03 10.23
CA TYR A 257 -7.04 3.35 9.15
C TYR A 257 -6.20 4.60 9.41
N ILE A 258 -6.57 5.44 10.40
CA ILE A 258 -5.73 6.55 10.88
C ILE A 258 -4.59 5.95 11.71
N ASP A 259 -3.45 5.72 11.06
CA ASP A 259 -2.34 4.96 11.63
C ASP A 259 -0.96 5.51 11.21
N PRO A 260 -0.64 6.74 11.59
CA PRO A 260 0.67 7.31 11.28
C PRO A 260 1.82 6.56 11.97
N ALA A 261 1.56 5.90 13.12
CA ALA A 261 2.56 5.09 13.81
C ALA A 261 2.90 3.81 13.04
N GLY A 262 1.90 3.13 12.47
CA GLY A 262 2.11 1.97 11.61
C GLY A 262 2.94 2.31 10.37
N TYR A 263 2.71 3.47 9.77
CA TYR A 263 3.55 3.97 8.68
C TYR A 263 5.02 4.14 9.09
N GLN A 264 5.26 4.82 10.22
CA GLN A 264 6.62 5.05 10.72
C GLN A 264 7.33 3.72 11.04
N ALA A 265 6.62 2.77 11.65
CA ALA A 265 7.16 1.45 11.96
C ALA A 265 7.52 0.68 10.67
N TRP A 266 6.66 0.73 9.65
CA TRP A 266 6.93 0.11 8.35
C TRP A 266 8.18 0.68 7.68
N VAL A 267 8.35 2.01 7.65
CA VAL A 267 9.54 2.66 7.09
C VAL A 267 10.81 2.28 7.87
N ALA A 268 10.74 2.27 9.21
CA ALA A 268 11.87 1.90 10.07
C ALA A 268 12.28 0.43 9.86
N ASN A 269 11.31 -0.48 9.73
CA ASN A 269 11.58 -1.89 9.43
C ASN A 269 12.21 -2.07 8.05
N MET A 270 11.72 -1.37 7.03
CA MET A 270 12.31 -1.42 5.69
C MET A 270 13.78 -0.99 5.71
N GLU A 271 14.11 0.11 6.41
CA GLU A 271 15.49 0.58 6.55
C GLU A 271 16.36 -0.43 7.28
N LYS A 272 15.87 -0.99 8.39
CA LYS A 272 16.56 -2.02 9.15
C LYS A 272 16.88 -3.24 8.29
N ASN A 273 15.90 -3.75 7.56
CA ASN A 273 16.03 -4.91 6.69
C ASN A 273 16.99 -4.64 5.53
N TRP A 274 16.88 -3.46 4.90
CA TRP A 274 17.80 -3.04 3.85
C TRP A 274 19.26 -3.01 4.36
N ASN A 275 19.51 -2.40 5.51
CA ASN A 275 20.85 -2.35 6.13
C ASN A 275 21.39 -3.76 6.39
N SER A 276 20.55 -4.65 6.95
CA SER A 276 20.94 -6.02 7.28
C SER A 276 21.28 -6.83 6.03
N LEU A 277 20.40 -6.81 5.01
CA LEU A 277 20.61 -7.55 3.76
C LEU A 277 21.85 -7.05 2.99
N VAL A 278 22.05 -5.73 2.90
CA VAL A 278 23.24 -5.17 2.25
C VAL A 278 24.51 -5.58 2.99
N ALA A 279 24.51 -5.53 4.32
CA ALA A 279 25.69 -5.91 5.12
C ALA A 279 26.01 -7.41 4.99
N GLU A 280 24.98 -8.26 4.98
CA GLU A 280 25.11 -9.71 4.82
C GLU A 280 25.63 -10.08 3.42
N GLN A 281 24.97 -9.54 2.38
CA GLN A 281 25.31 -9.85 0.99
C GLN A 281 26.67 -9.31 0.54
N LYS A 282 27.18 -8.24 1.20
CA LYS A 282 28.56 -7.79 1.01
C LYS A 282 29.59 -8.74 1.58
N LYS A 283 29.28 -9.48 2.66
CA LYS A 283 30.19 -10.47 3.26
C LYS A 283 30.26 -11.76 2.46
N SER A 284 29.16 -12.12 1.81
CA SER A 284 29.05 -13.31 0.98
C SER A 284 28.56 -12.93 -0.41
N PRO A 285 29.43 -12.28 -1.23
CA PRO A 285 29.02 -11.94 -2.60
C PRO A 285 28.70 -13.23 -3.35
N PRO A 286 27.77 -13.17 -4.32
CA PRO A 286 27.42 -14.34 -5.10
C PRO A 286 28.63 -14.94 -5.79
N ALA A 287 28.65 -16.24 -5.93
CA ALA A 287 29.50 -16.90 -6.91
C ALA A 287 29.20 -16.33 -8.31
N ASN A 288 30.23 -15.97 -9.02
CA ASN A 288 30.17 -15.39 -10.38
C ASN A 288 29.43 -16.30 -11.37
#